data_3643c5e5e69cd3ee4b035f2c28df57bd
#
_entry.id   3643c5e5e69cd3ee4b035f2c28df57bd
#
_cell.length_a   1.000
_cell.length_b   1.000
_cell.length_c   1.000
_cell.angle_alpha   90.00
_cell.angle_beta   90.00
_cell.angle_gamma   90.00
#
_symmetry.space_group_name_H-M   'P 1'
#
loop_
_entity.id
_entity.type
_entity.pdbx_description
1 polymer ?
#
loop_
_entity_poly.entity_id
_entity_poly.type
_entity_poly.pdbx_seq_one_letter_code
_entity_poly.pdbx_strand_id
1 'polypeptide(L)'
;TTLLMVMLAVNFTACSDDENDKPVIEEANLIGKWQSTWEKIHKVENGKEVVTSDEAYTNGLWEFKADGTCIESYVDGGHTETSRWSLKDNKLTISYSDGYSDVLTVNELTATKLILAFEDWDNLDDGSLELDDITTTTYKKID
;
A
#
# COMPACT_ATOMS: atom_id res chain seq x y z
N THR A 1 -46.15 -33.95 14.38
CA THR A 1 -44.78 -33.47 14.14
C THR A 1 -44.86 -32.10 13.54
N THR A 2 -44.72 -31.09 14.40
CA THR A 2 -44.83 -29.66 14.07
C THR A 2 -43.45 -29.15 13.68
N LEU A 3 -43.27 -28.77 12.40
CA LEU A 3 -42.05 -28.15 11.90
C LEU A 3 -42.06 -26.69 12.25
N LEU A 4 -41.22 -26.31 13.18
CA LEU A 4 -41.02 -24.90 13.60
C LEU A 4 -40.05 -24.23 12.61
N MET A 5 -40.61 -23.42 11.72
CA MET A 5 -39.85 -22.59 10.81
C MET A 5 -39.38 -21.32 11.55
N VAL A 6 -38.12 -21.26 11.92
CA VAL A 6 -37.52 -20.05 12.47
C VAL A 6 -37.15 -19.14 11.30
N MET A 7 -37.93 -18.10 11.08
CA MET A 7 -37.56 -17.00 10.18
C MET A 7 -36.53 -16.13 10.89
N LEU A 8 -35.27 -16.20 10.45
CA LEU A 8 -34.30 -15.19 10.78
C LEU A 8 -34.62 -13.93 9.99
N ALA A 9 -35.22 -12.96 10.67
CA ALA A 9 -35.32 -11.61 10.13
C ALA A 9 -33.94 -10.97 10.13
N VAL A 10 -33.31 -10.90 8.96
CA VAL A 10 -32.13 -10.08 8.75
C VAL A 10 -32.61 -8.63 8.68
N ASN A 11 -32.46 -7.90 9.76
CA ASN A 11 -32.66 -6.46 9.76
C ASN A 11 -31.53 -5.83 8.97
N PHE A 12 -31.77 -5.50 7.70
CA PHE A 12 -30.98 -4.51 6.98
C PHE A 12 -31.36 -3.13 7.52
N THR A 13 -30.64 -2.66 8.53
CA THR A 13 -30.61 -1.24 8.82
C THR A 13 -29.75 -0.58 7.74
N ALA A 14 -30.39 -0.07 6.71
CA ALA A 14 -29.81 0.91 5.84
C ALA A 14 -29.68 2.19 6.65
N CYS A 15 -28.54 2.41 7.29
CA CYS A 15 -28.10 3.74 7.67
C CYS A 15 -27.32 4.29 6.49
N SER A 16 -28.01 5.09 5.68
CA SER A 16 -27.39 6.15 4.92
C SER A 16 -26.91 7.18 5.92
N ASP A 17 -25.63 7.50 5.87
CA ASP A 17 -25.05 8.83 5.89
C ASP A 17 -23.58 8.75 6.27
N ASP A 18 -22.80 9.18 5.29
CA ASP A 18 -21.65 10.04 5.39
C ASP A 18 -20.38 9.56 6.09
N GLU A 19 -19.32 9.68 5.30
CA GLU A 19 -17.97 9.95 5.72
C GLU A 19 -17.29 8.81 6.47
N ASN A 20 -16.94 7.79 5.73
CA ASN A 20 -15.71 7.03 5.94
C ASN A 20 -15.75 5.65 5.26
N ASP A 21 -16.08 5.59 3.99
CA ASP A 21 -15.71 4.45 3.15
C ASP A 21 -14.21 4.52 2.79
N LYS A 22 -13.37 4.73 3.82
CA LYS A 22 -11.97 4.36 3.68
C LYS A 22 -11.96 2.84 3.65
N PRO A 23 -11.36 2.23 2.62
CA PRO A 23 -11.23 0.78 2.58
C PRO A 23 -10.58 0.31 3.89
N VAL A 24 -11.23 -0.62 4.58
CA VAL A 24 -10.67 -1.24 5.79
C VAL A 24 -9.43 -2.00 5.34
N ILE A 25 -8.27 -1.51 5.73
CA ILE A 25 -6.99 -2.14 5.42
C ILE A 25 -6.71 -3.16 6.50
N GLU A 26 -6.89 -4.43 6.17
CA GLU A 26 -6.61 -5.54 7.07
C GLU A 26 -5.12 -5.91 6.99
N GLU A 27 -4.38 -5.68 8.06
CA GLU A 27 -2.95 -6.00 8.17
C GLU A 27 -2.62 -7.46 7.79
N ALA A 28 -3.52 -8.40 8.12
CA ALA A 28 -3.36 -9.80 7.79
C ALA A 28 -3.24 -10.04 6.26
N ASN A 29 -3.86 -9.20 5.44
CA ASN A 29 -3.78 -9.31 3.99
C ASN A 29 -2.39 -8.88 3.45
N LEU A 30 -1.65 -8.05 4.20
CA LEU A 30 -0.32 -7.61 3.79
C LEU A 30 0.72 -8.74 3.89
N ILE A 31 0.55 -9.64 4.87
CA ILE A 31 1.49 -10.74 5.11
C ILE A 31 1.56 -11.67 3.90
N GLY A 32 2.79 -11.94 3.43
CA GLY A 32 3.08 -12.78 2.28
C GLY A 32 4.05 -12.13 1.31
N LYS A 33 4.15 -12.70 0.11
CA LYS A 33 5.06 -12.24 -0.95
C LYS A 33 4.31 -11.54 -2.06
N TRP A 34 4.87 -10.45 -2.50
CA TRP A 34 4.30 -9.54 -3.47
C TRP A 34 5.29 -9.26 -4.59
N GLN A 35 4.81 -9.30 -5.82
CA GLN A 35 5.59 -8.90 -7.00
C GLN A 35 4.93 -7.69 -7.65
N SER A 36 5.74 -6.67 -7.95
CA SER A 36 5.27 -5.52 -8.72
C SER A 36 4.77 -5.93 -10.11
N THR A 37 3.78 -5.22 -10.61
CA THR A 37 3.19 -5.46 -11.94
C THR A 37 3.13 -4.20 -12.78
N TRP A 38 2.98 -3.05 -12.12
CA TRP A 38 2.79 -1.76 -12.76
C TRP A 38 3.34 -0.64 -11.91
N GLU A 39 3.88 0.40 -12.53
CA GLU A 39 4.36 1.60 -11.85
C GLU A 39 3.89 2.84 -12.60
N LYS A 40 3.39 3.81 -11.83
CA LYS A 40 3.02 5.13 -12.31
C LYS A 40 3.77 6.18 -11.51
N ILE A 41 4.46 7.08 -12.20
CA ILE A 41 5.13 8.23 -11.60
C ILE A 41 4.45 9.49 -12.12
N HIS A 42 4.04 10.37 -11.21
CA HIS A 42 3.43 11.65 -11.56
C HIS A 42 3.89 12.76 -10.63
N LYS A 43 3.90 13.98 -11.18
CA LYS A 43 4.15 15.23 -10.46
C LYS A 43 2.85 16.01 -10.31
N VAL A 44 2.84 16.94 -9.36
CA VAL A 44 1.77 17.92 -9.24
C VAL A 44 2.35 19.30 -9.59
N GLU A 45 2.07 19.78 -10.80
CA GLU A 45 2.51 21.08 -11.27
C GLU A 45 1.30 22.04 -11.40
N ASN A 46 1.35 23.19 -10.70
CA ASN A 46 0.25 24.17 -10.69
C ASN A 46 -1.14 23.56 -10.39
N GLY A 47 -1.18 22.59 -9.45
CA GLY A 47 -2.41 21.89 -9.07
C GLY A 47 -2.94 20.89 -10.09
N LYS A 48 -2.13 20.54 -11.10
CA LYS A 48 -2.47 19.54 -12.11
C LYS A 48 -1.52 18.35 -12.04
N GLU A 49 -2.08 17.16 -12.18
CA GLU A 49 -1.29 15.92 -12.31
C GLU A 49 -0.62 15.88 -13.68
N VAL A 50 0.70 15.67 -13.68
CA VAL A 50 1.52 15.44 -14.88
C VAL A 50 2.15 14.06 -14.75
N VAL A 51 1.71 13.11 -15.57
CA VAL A 51 2.26 11.75 -15.59
C VAL A 51 3.58 11.76 -16.33
N THR A 52 4.65 11.30 -15.66
CA THR A 52 6.00 11.20 -16.22
C THR A 52 6.37 9.79 -16.63
N SER A 53 5.77 8.76 -16.00
CA SER A 53 5.89 7.36 -16.36
C SER A 53 4.62 6.62 -16.02
N ASP A 54 4.19 5.68 -16.85
CA ASP A 54 3.01 4.83 -16.61
C ASP A 54 3.19 3.54 -17.41
N GLU A 55 3.86 2.56 -16.80
CA GLU A 55 4.33 1.37 -17.51
C GLU A 55 4.39 0.10 -16.64
N ALA A 56 4.55 -1.04 -17.29
CA ALA A 56 4.75 -2.30 -16.59
C ALA A 56 6.10 -2.30 -15.86
N TYR A 57 6.05 -2.62 -14.55
CA TYR A 57 7.22 -2.81 -13.71
C TYR A 57 7.09 -4.12 -12.94
N THR A 58 7.91 -5.11 -13.27
CA THR A 58 7.76 -6.48 -12.75
C THR A 58 8.97 -6.97 -11.95
N ASN A 59 9.94 -6.11 -11.70
CA ASN A 59 11.20 -6.49 -11.05
C ASN A 59 11.17 -6.41 -9.51
N GLY A 60 10.27 -5.62 -8.93
CA GLY A 60 10.21 -5.42 -7.47
C GLY A 60 9.53 -6.57 -6.74
N LEU A 61 10.12 -6.99 -5.64
CA LEU A 61 9.60 -8.00 -4.72
C LEU A 61 9.56 -7.47 -3.30
N TRP A 62 8.44 -7.72 -2.60
CA TRP A 62 8.31 -7.54 -1.16
C TRP A 62 7.88 -8.84 -0.50
N GLU A 63 8.45 -9.14 0.66
CA GLU A 63 7.93 -10.15 1.57
C GLU A 63 7.67 -9.50 2.92
N PHE A 64 6.40 -9.50 3.36
CA PHE A 64 6.01 -9.03 4.68
C PHE A 64 5.72 -10.23 5.59
N LYS A 65 6.39 -10.30 6.73
CA LYS A 65 6.26 -11.39 7.70
C LYS A 65 5.45 -10.95 8.92
N ALA A 66 4.75 -11.89 9.51
CA ALA A 66 3.91 -11.65 10.69
C ALA A 66 4.68 -11.16 11.92
N ASP A 67 6.01 -11.39 11.96
CA ASP A 67 6.89 -10.92 13.05
C ASP A 67 7.31 -9.43 12.92
N GLY A 68 6.79 -8.72 11.91
CA GLY A 68 7.14 -7.33 11.63
C GLY A 68 8.42 -7.15 10.82
N THR A 69 8.99 -8.22 10.27
CA THR A 69 10.12 -8.17 9.35
C THR A 69 9.61 -8.06 7.92
N CYS A 70 10.26 -7.26 7.08
CA CYS A 70 10.05 -7.25 5.64
C CYS A 70 11.36 -7.40 4.88
N ILE A 71 11.27 -7.96 3.68
CA ILE A 71 12.39 -8.14 2.77
C ILE A 71 12.02 -7.51 1.44
N GLU A 72 12.81 -6.51 1.04
CA GLU A 72 12.79 -5.96 -0.30
C GLU A 72 13.84 -6.66 -1.15
N SER A 73 13.49 -7.02 -2.37
CA SER A 73 14.42 -7.64 -3.32
C SER A 73 13.97 -7.41 -4.76
N TYR A 74 14.80 -7.83 -5.71
CA TYR A 74 14.48 -7.79 -7.12
C TYR A 74 14.46 -9.20 -7.72
N VAL A 75 13.61 -9.39 -8.72
CA VAL A 75 13.47 -10.67 -9.45
C VAL A 75 14.80 -11.10 -10.08
N ASP A 76 15.59 -10.14 -10.56
CA ASP A 76 16.92 -10.38 -11.13
C ASP A 76 18.00 -10.70 -10.08
N GLY A 77 17.67 -10.63 -8.78
CA GLY A 77 18.60 -10.92 -7.69
C GLY A 77 19.62 -9.82 -7.40
N GLY A 78 19.45 -8.62 -7.98
CA GLY A 78 20.42 -7.53 -7.87
C GLY A 78 20.51 -6.86 -6.50
N HIS A 79 19.48 -7.01 -5.66
CA HIS A 79 19.40 -6.38 -4.34
C HIS A 79 18.56 -7.20 -3.39
N THR A 80 18.94 -7.19 -2.11
CA THR A 80 18.12 -7.74 -1.02
C THR A 80 18.38 -6.94 0.24
N GLU A 81 17.32 -6.39 0.81
CA GLU A 81 17.37 -5.63 2.06
C GLU A 81 16.33 -6.16 3.05
N THR A 82 16.74 -6.33 4.29
CA THR A 82 15.86 -6.74 5.38
C THR A 82 15.62 -5.57 6.31
N SER A 83 14.36 -5.25 6.52
CA SER A 83 13.90 -4.12 7.33
C SER A 83 12.76 -4.53 8.24
N ARG A 84 12.22 -3.59 8.99
CA ARG A 84 11.01 -3.81 9.77
C ARG A 84 9.86 -3.01 9.20
N TRP A 85 8.66 -3.53 9.34
CA TRP A 85 7.45 -2.83 8.90
C TRP A 85 6.43 -2.69 10.03
N SER A 86 5.60 -1.68 9.91
CA SER A 86 4.38 -1.51 10.69
C SER A 86 3.30 -0.85 9.83
N LEU A 87 2.06 -1.23 10.05
CA LEU A 87 0.91 -0.66 9.36
C LEU A 87 -0.02 -0.03 10.39
N LYS A 88 -0.33 1.25 10.17
CA LYS A 88 -1.30 1.97 10.99
C LYS A 88 -2.23 2.74 10.05
N ASP A 89 -3.52 2.45 10.15
CA ASP A 89 -4.53 2.93 9.20
C ASP A 89 -4.13 2.55 7.76
N ASN A 90 -3.84 3.51 6.91
CA ASN A 90 -3.33 3.29 5.56
C ASN A 90 -1.85 3.70 5.37
N LYS A 91 -1.10 3.84 6.46
CA LYS A 91 0.33 4.20 6.42
C LYS A 91 1.18 2.99 6.75
N LEU A 92 1.96 2.56 5.76
CA LEU A 92 2.96 1.51 5.88
C LEU A 92 4.31 2.16 6.13
N THR A 93 4.89 1.93 7.30
CA THR A 93 6.23 2.42 7.64
C THR A 93 7.23 1.29 7.47
N ILE A 94 8.29 1.54 6.71
CA ILE A 94 9.45 0.65 6.55
C ILE A 94 10.61 1.30 7.32
N SER A 95 11.15 0.61 8.31
CA SER A 95 12.25 1.11 9.14
C SER A 95 13.52 0.33 8.86
N TYR A 96 14.53 1.02 8.39
CA TYR A 96 15.82 0.48 7.99
C TYR A 96 16.81 0.41 9.15
N SER A 97 17.83 -0.42 8.99
CA SER A 97 18.84 -0.65 10.03
C SER A 97 19.74 0.57 10.34
N ASP A 98 19.82 1.51 9.40
CA ASP A 98 20.58 2.77 9.53
C ASP A 98 19.84 3.88 10.29
N GLY A 99 18.59 3.62 10.69
CA GLY A 99 17.74 4.56 11.43
C GLY A 99 16.82 5.41 10.57
N TYR A 100 16.87 5.26 9.24
CA TYR A 100 15.90 5.88 8.34
C TYR A 100 14.59 5.09 8.29
N SER A 101 13.53 5.77 7.89
CA SER A 101 12.23 5.16 7.67
C SER A 101 11.54 5.80 6.48
N ASP A 102 10.92 4.97 5.66
CA ASP A 102 10.00 5.40 4.60
C ASP A 102 8.57 5.19 5.06
N VAL A 103 7.70 6.10 4.68
CA VAL A 103 6.26 6.00 4.91
C VAL A 103 5.55 5.96 3.57
N LEU A 104 4.95 4.81 3.27
CA LEU A 104 4.16 4.61 2.07
C LEU A 104 2.68 4.68 2.41
N THR A 105 1.88 5.18 1.46
CA THR A 105 0.43 5.13 1.58
C THR A 105 -0.09 3.86 0.92
N VAL A 106 -0.86 3.06 1.67
CA VAL A 106 -1.58 1.91 1.12
C VAL A 106 -2.88 2.41 0.51
N ASN A 107 -2.94 2.50 -0.81
CA ASN A 107 -4.11 2.94 -1.55
C ASN A 107 -5.14 1.82 -1.71
N GLU A 108 -4.68 0.58 -1.83
CA GLU A 108 -5.51 -0.62 -1.91
C GLU A 108 -4.77 -1.81 -1.30
N LEU A 109 -5.47 -2.62 -0.52
CA LEU A 109 -4.98 -3.90 -0.03
C LEU A 109 -6.11 -4.90 0.01
N THR A 110 -5.97 -5.96 -0.78
CA THR A 110 -6.85 -7.12 -0.80
C THR A 110 -6.04 -8.39 -0.60
N ALA A 111 -6.70 -9.56 -0.60
CA ALA A 111 -5.99 -10.84 -0.50
C ALA A 111 -5.00 -11.09 -1.66
N THR A 112 -5.13 -10.39 -2.79
CA THR A 112 -4.35 -10.65 -4.02
C THR A 112 -3.70 -9.43 -4.64
N LYS A 113 -4.08 -8.23 -4.22
CA LYS A 113 -3.63 -6.96 -4.81
C LYS A 113 -3.22 -5.97 -3.73
N LEU A 114 -2.10 -5.31 -3.95
CA LEU A 114 -1.57 -4.23 -3.12
C LEU A 114 -1.19 -3.05 -4.03
N ILE A 115 -1.60 -1.84 -3.65
CA ILE A 115 -1.15 -0.60 -4.29
C ILE A 115 -0.52 0.28 -3.22
N LEU A 116 0.76 0.60 -3.42
CA LEU A 116 1.54 1.48 -2.57
C LEU A 116 1.86 2.77 -3.31
N ALA A 117 1.76 3.90 -2.61
CA ALA A 117 2.23 5.18 -3.10
C ALA A 117 3.35 5.71 -2.19
N PHE A 118 4.43 6.15 -2.81
CA PHE A 118 5.56 6.81 -2.18
C PHE A 118 5.64 8.25 -2.67
N GLU A 119 5.73 9.20 -1.74
CA GLU A 119 5.89 10.62 -2.02
C GLU A 119 7.37 10.99 -1.87
N ASP A 120 7.96 11.54 -2.91
CA ASP A 120 9.31 12.10 -2.88
C ASP A 120 9.25 13.60 -2.66
N TRP A 121 10.00 14.09 -1.70
CA TRP A 121 9.99 15.48 -1.26
C TRP A 121 11.38 16.09 -1.35
N ASP A 122 11.50 17.16 -2.12
CA ASP A 122 12.72 17.95 -2.23
C ASP A 122 12.84 18.99 -1.12
N ASN A 123 14.07 19.14 -0.61
CA ASN A 123 14.42 20.24 0.27
C ASN A 123 14.81 21.45 -0.58
N LEU A 124 14.08 22.54 -0.45
CA LEU A 124 14.41 23.80 -1.11
C LEU A 124 15.48 24.58 -0.33
N ASP A 125 16.14 25.51 -0.98
CA ASP A 125 17.21 26.34 -0.41
C ASP A 125 16.76 27.16 0.81
N ASP A 126 15.47 27.47 0.94
CA ASP A 126 14.87 28.18 2.07
C ASP A 126 14.52 27.26 3.25
N GLY A 127 14.78 25.95 3.12
CA GLY A 127 14.49 24.92 4.12
C GLY A 127 13.04 24.43 4.09
N SER A 128 12.22 24.87 3.15
CA SER A 128 10.89 24.31 2.92
C SER A 128 10.96 22.99 2.14
N LEU A 129 9.87 22.21 2.19
CA LEU A 129 9.72 20.96 1.43
C LEU A 129 8.75 21.19 0.27
N GLU A 130 9.11 20.70 -0.91
CA GLU A 130 8.23 20.65 -2.08
C GLU A 130 8.06 19.20 -2.51
N LEU A 131 6.82 18.79 -2.78
CA LEU A 131 6.53 17.48 -3.33
C LEU A 131 7.05 17.41 -4.77
N ASP A 132 8.07 16.59 -5.01
CA ASP A 132 8.66 16.41 -6.36
C ASP A 132 7.79 15.45 -7.16
N ASP A 133 7.72 14.20 -6.76
CA ASP A 133 6.87 13.24 -7.45
C ASP A 133 6.21 12.22 -6.50
N ILE A 134 5.24 11.51 -7.05
CA ILE A 134 4.56 10.40 -6.40
C ILE A 134 4.72 9.16 -7.27
N THR A 135 5.36 8.14 -6.71
CA THR A 135 5.47 6.83 -7.33
C THR A 135 4.39 5.91 -6.77
N THR A 136 3.50 5.44 -7.64
CA THR A 136 2.46 4.48 -7.28
C THR A 136 2.77 3.14 -7.93
N THR A 137 2.99 2.11 -7.11
CA THR A 137 3.30 0.76 -7.59
C THR A 137 2.20 -0.21 -7.24
N THR A 138 1.77 -0.97 -8.23
CA THR A 138 0.80 -2.06 -8.07
C THR A 138 1.52 -3.38 -7.96
N TYR A 139 1.12 -4.18 -6.98
CA TYR A 139 1.67 -5.51 -6.71
C TYR A 139 0.57 -6.56 -6.77
N LYS A 140 0.95 -7.77 -7.18
CA LYS A 140 0.16 -8.99 -7.02
C LYS A 140 0.77 -9.89 -5.97
N LYS A 141 -0.07 -10.59 -5.21
CA LYS A 141 0.39 -11.63 -4.30
C LYS A 141 0.88 -12.84 -5.10
N ILE A 142 2.01 -13.42 -4.69
CA ILE A 142 2.64 -14.56 -5.38
C ILE A 142 2.73 -15.81 -4.52
N ASP A 143 2.35 -15.72 -3.24
CA ASP A 143 2.15 -16.87 -2.34
C ASP A 143 1.19 -16.56 -1.18
#